data_d05d281be681668b8d9fd14d6845adca
#
_entry.id   d05d281be681668b8d9fd14d6845adca
#
_cell.length_a   1.000
_cell.length_b   1.000
_cell.length_c   1.000
_cell.angle_alpha   90.00
_cell.angle_beta   90.00
_cell.angle_gamma   90.00
#
_symmetry.space_group_name_H-M   'P 1'
#
loop_
_entity.id
_entity.type
_entity.pdbx_description
1 polymer ?
#
loop_
_entity_poly.entity_id
_entity_poly.type
_entity_poly.pdbx_seq_one_letter_code
_entity_poly.pdbx_strand_id
1 'polypeptide(L)'
;MNTKVTEIVIIIDKSGSMASFSEDTIQGVNSLITKQKTEEGYANLSMVFFNNAVSTFRWREPIRDIEPITNNEYHPSGSTSLLDAVGSTIKEMVSSLHFESSFKRSDSIVFFILSDGYENSSQLYTYTQVRQMITQQRKKNWKFVFMGADIDIMKVGDELGIAQENRFEFEKSSSGIHMSFEDMNEMSTNMRKSGNVR
;
A
#
# COMPACT_ATOMS: atom_id res chain seq x y z
N MET A 1 16.70 24.59 2.15
CA MET A 1 15.24 24.32 2.12
C MET A 1 15.05 22.84 2.40
N ASN A 2 14.26 22.48 3.42
CA ASN A 2 13.93 21.07 3.67
C ASN A 2 13.00 20.61 2.53
N THR A 3 13.44 19.66 1.74
CA THR A 3 12.66 19.15 0.63
C THR A 3 11.67 18.12 1.19
N LYS A 4 10.40 18.46 1.17
CA LYS A 4 9.33 17.56 1.62
C LYS A 4 9.29 16.33 0.71
N VAL A 5 9.40 15.13 1.28
CA VAL A 5 9.31 13.85 0.57
C VAL A 5 8.10 13.08 1.07
N THR A 6 7.30 12.55 0.17
CA THR A 6 6.18 11.66 0.49
C THR A 6 6.56 10.21 0.21
N GLU A 7 6.38 9.33 1.20
CA GLU A 7 6.49 7.88 1.02
C GLU A 7 5.12 7.32 0.65
N ILE A 8 5.00 6.78 -0.54
CA ILE A 8 3.84 6.06 -1.03
C ILE A 8 4.17 4.58 -0.93
N VAL A 9 3.45 3.84 -0.11
CA VAL A 9 3.64 2.41 0.08
C VAL A 9 2.40 1.69 -0.40
N ILE A 10 2.54 0.80 -1.38
CA ILE A 10 1.45 -0.04 -1.87
C ILE A 10 1.74 -1.50 -1.54
N ILE A 11 0.81 -2.13 -0.85
CA ILE A 11 0.84 -3.55 -0.46
C ILE A 11 -0.31 -4.22 -1.22
N ILE A 12 0.03 -5.06 -2.19
CA ILE A 12 -0.94 -5.63 -3.13
C ILE A 12 -0.99 -7.14 -2.96
N ASP A 13 -2.19 -7.63 -2.76
CA ASP A 13 -2.49 -9.05 -2.76
C ASP A 13 -2.15 -9.68 -4.13
N LYS A 14 -1.39 -10.76 -4.05
CA LYS A 14 -1.01 -11.61 -5.18
C LYS A 14 -1.49 -13.06 -4.97
N SER A 15 -2.53 -13.25 -4.16
CA SER A 15 -3.15 -14.56 -3.94
C SER A 15 -3.89 -15.06 -5.18
N GLY A 16 -4.27 -16.34 -5.17
CA GLY A 16 -4.90 -16.97 -6.33
C GLY A 16 -6.21 -16.33 -6.77
N SER A 17 -6.96 -15.71 -5.87
CA SER A 17 -8.21 -14.99 -6.16
C SER A 17 -8.02 -13.77 -7.08
N MET A 18 -6.83 -13.16 -7.04
CA MET A 18 -6.47 -12.02 -7.91
C MET A 18 -6.12 -12.42 -9.34
N ALA A 19 -6.07 -13.72 -9.68
CA ALA A 19 -5.60 -14.18 -11.00
C ALA A 19 -6.42 -13.63 -12.18
N SER A 20 -7.75 -13.53 -12.03
CA SER A 20 -8.63 -12.97 -13.06
C SER A 20 -8.46 -11.45 -13.27
N PHE A 21 -7.80 -10.76 -12.36
CA PHE A 21 -7.58 -9.31 -12.37
C PHE A 21 -6.10 -8.93 -12.51
N SER A 22 -5.26 -9.90 -12.90
CA SER A 22 -3.81 -9.68 -13.00
C SER A 22 -3.46 -8.54 -13.95
N GLU A 23 -4.05 -8.51 -15.13
CA GLU A 23 -3.81 -7.47 -16.12
C GLU A 23 -4.34 -6.11 -15.66
N ASP A 24 -5.55 -6.07 -15.08
CA ASP A 24 -6.14 -4.84 -14.54
C ASP A 24 -5.29 -4.26 -13.40
N THR A 25 -4.75 -5.12 -12.53
CA THR A 25 -3.86 -4.71 -11.45
C THR A 25 -2.56 -4.12 -11.98
N ILE A 26 -1.94 -4.76 -12.98
CA ILE A 26 -0.73 -4.26 -13.64
C ILE A 26 -0.99 -2.89 -14.30
N GLN A 27 -2.09 -2.76 -15.03
CA GLN A 27 -2.48 -1.50 -15.67
C GLN A 27 -2.74 -0.42 -14.61
N GLY A 28 -3.44 -0.74 -13.53
CA GLY A 28 -3.72 0.17 -12.42
C GLY A 28 -2.45 0.68 -11.75
N VAL A 29 -1.51 -0.22 -11.41
CA VAL A 29 -0.19 0.15 -10.86
C VAL A 29 0.56 1.07 -11.83
N ASN A 30 0.62 0.74 -13.10
CA ASN A 30 1.33 1.52 -14.10
C ASN A 30 0.70 2.89 -14.35
N SER A 31 -0.63 2.98 -14.28
CA SER A 31 -1.37 4.24 -14.32
C SER A 31 -0.99 5.13 -13.13
N LEU A 32 -1.00 4.57 -11.91
CA LEU A 32 -0.59 5.28 -10.70
C LEU A 32 0.85 5.80 -10.81
N ILE A 33 1.79 4.96 -11.22
CA ILE A 33 3.19 5.35 -11.42
C ILE A 33 3.26 6.53 -12.42
N THR A 34 2.61 6.40 -13.57
CA THR A 34 2.63 7.40 -14.64
C THR A 34 2.09 8.75 -14.17
N LYS A 35 0.95 8.75 -13.49
CA LYS A 35 0.32 9.96 -12.95
C LYS A 35 1.18 10.59 -11.86
N GLN A 36 1.68 9.80 -10.92
CA GLN A 36 2.50 10.31 -9.83
C GLN A 36 3.88 10.83 -10.28
N LYS A 37 4.41 10.37 -11.42
CA LYS A 37 5.62 10.95 -12.04
C LYS A 37 5.43 12.41 -12.45
N THR A 38 4.23 12.81 -12.82
CA THR A 38 3.92 14.18 -13.29
C THR A 38 3.52 15.13 -12.15
N GLU A 39 3.24 14.61 -10.96
CA GLU A 39 2.87 15.43 -9.81
C GLU A 39 4.05 16.22 -9.25
N GLU A 40 3.76 17.43 -8.74
CA GLU A 40 4.76 18.28 -8.09
C GLU A 40 5.31 17.69 -6.79
N GLY A 41 6.52 18.08 -6.44
CA GLY A 41 7.21 17.63 -5.23
C GLY A 41 7.93 16.29 -5.41
N TYR A 42 8.48 15.78 -4.29
CA TYR A 42 9.25 14.54 -4.29
C TYR A 42 8.42 13.43 -3.64
N ALA A 43 8.42 12.26 -4.25
CA ALA A 43 7.83 11.07 -3.68
C ALA A 43 8.71 9.85 -3.96
N ASN A 44 8.76 8.95 -2.97
CA ASN A 44 9.28 7.61 -3.14
C ASN A 44 8.11 6.62 -3.20
N LEU A 45 8.26 5.58 -3.98
CA LEU A 45 7.33 4.46 -4.02
C LEU A 45 7.99 3.20 -3.45
N SER A 46 7.30 2.55 -2.52
CA SER A 46 7.56 1.18 -2.12
C SER A 46 6.42 0.30 -2.60
N MET A 47 6.75 -0.84 -3.17
CA MET A 47 5.78 -1.79 -3.70
C MET A 47 6.07 -3.18 -3.13
N VAL A 48 5.08 -3.72 -2.43
CA VAL A 48 5.14 -5.03 -1.78
C VAL A 48 4.01 -5.90 -2.32
N PHE A 49 4.36 -7.06 -2.82
CA PHE A 49 3.40 -8.09 -3.20
C PHE A 49 3.35 -9.19 -2.15
N PHE A 50 2.18 -9.73 -1.89
CA PHE A 50 2.04 -10.83 -0.95
C PHE A 50 1.06 -11.90 -1.44
N ASN A 51 1.37 -13.14 -1.08
CA ASN A 51 0.52 -14.32 -1.16
C ASN A 51 0.84 -15.23 0.05
N ASN A 52 1.40 -16.43 -0.14
CA ASN A 52 1.98 -17.24 0.94
C ASN A 52 3.26 -16.62 1.53
N ALA A 53 3.87 -15.71 0.79
CA ALA A 53 5.10 -15.03 1.16
C ALA A 53 5.01 -13.54 0.85
N VAL A 54 5.76 -12.75 1.58
CA VAL A 54 5.89 -11.31 1.35
C VAL A 54 7.10 -11.06 0.46
N SER A 55 6.92 -10.28 -0.59
CA SER A 55 7.95 -9.94 -1.57
C SER A 55 8.02 -8.44 -1.76
N THR A 56 9.10 -7.82 -1.26
CA THR A 56 9.39 -6.40 -1.51
C THR A 56 9.96 -6.28 -2.92
N PHE A 57 9.17 -5.73 -3.83
CA PHE A 57 9.57 -5.57 -5.23
C PHE A 57 10.32 -4.27 -5.50
N ARG A 58 9.86 -3.16 -4.86
CA ARG A 58 10.49 -1.84 -4.88
C ARG A 58 10.54 -1.31 -3.46
N TRP A 59 11.63 -0.61 -3.11
CA TRP A 59 11.74 -0.05 -1.77
C TRP A 59 12.26 1.37 -1.79
N ARG A 60 11.37 2.31 -1.47
CA ARG A 60 11.67 3.75 -1.34
C ARG A 60 12.41 4.31 -2.56
N GLU A 61 12.09 3.84 -3.74
CA GLU A 61 12.65 4.32 -4.99
C GLU A 61 11.98 5.65 -5.39
N PRO A 62 12.77 6.65 -5.86
CA PRO A 62 12.17 7.88 -6.37
C PRO A 62 11.16 7.55 -7.48
N ILE A 63 9.92 8.02 -7.34
CA ILE A 63 8.83 7.59 -8.24
C ILE A 63 9.11 7.95 -9.70
N ARG A 64 9.92 8.98 -9.94
CA ARG A 64 10.32 9.41 -11.29
C ARG A 64 11.19 8.38 -12.01
N ASP A 65 11.90 7.54 -11.26
CA ASP A 65 12.87 6.56 -11.79
C ASP A 65 12.25 5.16 -11.95
N ILE A 66 11.01 4.95 -11.47
CA ILE A 66 10.36 3.64 -11.49
C ILE A 66 9.89 3.28 -12.89
N GLU A 67 10.33 2.13 -13.38
CA GLU A 67 9.81 1.55 -14.62
C GLU A 67 8.48 0.81 -14.40
N PRO A 68 7.60 0.77 -15.41
CA PRO A 68 6.36 0.02 -15.35
C PRO A 68 6.59 -1.46 -14.99
N ILE A 69 5.63 -2.04 -14.28
CA ILE A 69 5.61 -3.49 -14.02
C ILE A 69 4.95 -4.25 -15.17
N THR A 70 5.29 -5.51 -15.29
CA THR A 70 4.78 -6.42 -16.33
C THR A 70 4.24 -7.71 -15.71
N ASN A 71 3.77 -8.62 -16.55
CA ASN A 71 3.39 -9.97 -16.13
C ASN A 71 4.56 -10.77 -15.52
N ASN A 72 5.82 -10.33 -15.67
CA ASN A 72 6.96 -11.01 -15.05
C ASN A 72 7.03 -10.78 -13.54
N GLU A 73 6.50 -9.66 -13.04
CA GLU A 73 6.59 -9.27 -11.62
C GLU A 73 5.33 -9.65 -10.85
N TYR A 74 4.17 -9.61 -11.51
CA TYR A 74 2.90 -9.86 -10.85
C TYR A 74 2.21 -11.11 -11.38
N HIS A 75 2.39 -12.23 -10.65
CA HIS A 75 1.80 -13.56 -10.93
C HIS A 75 0.97 -14.01 -9.74
N PRO A 76 -0.35 -13.80 -9.75
CA PRO A 76 -1.23 -14.22 -8.66
C PRO A 76 -1.26 -15.75 -8.49
N SER A 77 -1.05 -16.20 -7.24
CA SER A 77 -1.10 -17.61 -6.86
C SER A 77 -1.09 -17.78 -5.33
N GLY A 78 -1.53 -18.92 -4.84
CA GLY A 78 -1.43 -19.27 -3.43
C GLY A 78 -2.48 -18.61 -2.53
N SER A 79 -2.17 -18.49 -1.25
CA SER A 79 -3.03 -17.99 -0.15
C SER A 79 -2.69 -16.53 0.22
N THR A 80 -3.28 -16.01 1.30
CA THR A 80 -3.28 -14.58 1.64
C THR A 80 -2.61 -14.37 3.01
N SER A 81 -1.33 -13.93 3.04
CA SER A 81 -0.60 -13.58 4.26
C SER A 81 -0.62 -12.06 4.52
N LEU A 82 -1.82 -11.50 4.68
CA LEU A 82 -2.07 -10.07 4.85
C LEU A 82 -1.32 -9.48 6.06
N LEU A 83 -1.37 -10.16 7.20
CA LEU A 83 -0.77 -9.66 8.43
C LEU A 83 0.76 -9.63 8.34
N ASP A 84 1.35 -10.65 7.74
CA ASP A 84 2.79 -10.70 7.51
C ASP A 84 3.24 -9.60 6.56
N ALA A 85 2.48 -9.34 5.51
CA ALA A 85 2.76 -8.27 4.56
C ALA A 85 2.72 -6.89 5.23
N VAL A 86 1.64 -6.58 5.94
CA VAL A 86 1.47 -5.27 6.59
C VAL A 86 2.49 -5.09 7.72
N GLY A 87 2.65 -6.10 8.59
CA GLY A 87 3.57 -6.03 9.72
C GLY A 87 5.02 -5.89 9.30
N SER A 88 5.47 -6.71 8.33
CA SER A 88 6.84 -6.64 7.81
C SER A 88 7.13 -5.30 7.14
N THR A 89 6.21 -4.81 6.31
CA THR A 89 6.38 -3.53 5.61
C THR A 89 6.45 -2.34 6.58
N ILE A 90 5.61 -2.32 7.62
CA ILE A 90 5.68 -1.28 8.66
C ILE A 90 7.03 -1.33 9.38
N LYS A 91 7.48 -2.52 9.78
CA LYS A 91 8.77 -2.70 10.47
C LYS A 91 9.94 -2.23 9.62
N GLU A 92 9.94 -2.58 8.33
CA GLU A 92 10.99 -2.19 7.39
C GLU A 92 11.01 -0.68 7.16
N MET A 93 9.83 -0.04 7.02
CA MET A 93 9.73 1.41 6.86
C MET A 93 10.23 2.14 8.13
N VAL A 94 9.83 1.70 9.32
CA VAL A 94 10.34 2.27 10.59
C VAL A 94 11.85 2.17 10.67
N SER A 95 12.44 1.02 10.31
CA SER A 95 13.90 0.82 10.30
C SER A 95 14.58 1.75 9.29
N SER A 96 14.08 1.83 8.07
CA SER A 96 14.64 2.68 7.02
C SER A 96 14.66 4.16 7.41
N LEU A 97 13.58 4.65 8.02
CA LEU A 97 13.47 6.04 8.45
C LEU A 97 14.33 6.35 9.68
N HIS A 98 14.63 5.35 10.50
CA HIS A 98 15.50 5.54 11.66
C HIS A 98 16.94 5.86 11.25
N PHE A 99 17.41 5.31 10.15
CA PHE A 99 18.76 5.54 9.62
C PHE A 99 18.87 6.76 8.69
N GLU A 100 17.76 7.45 8.42
CA GLU A 100 17.79 8.67 7.61
C GLU A 100 18.40 9.84 8.36
N SER A 101 19.22 10.60 7.63
CA SER A 101 19.70 11.88 8.15
C SER A 101 18.54 12.86 8.27
N SER A 102 18.58 13.74 9.27
CA SER A 102 17.56 14.76 9.54
C SER A 102 17.23 15.68 8.33
N PHE A 103 18.11 15.74 7.33
CA PHE A 103 17.92 16.54 6.11
C PHE A 103 17.06 15.88 5.02
N LYS A 104 16.82 14.56 5.11
CA LYS A 104 16.04 13.78 4.12
C LYS A 104 14.80 13.12 4.73
N ARG A 105 14.34 13.60 5.88
CA ARG A 105 13.24 12.96 6.60
C ARG A 105 11.94 13.09 5.80
N SER A 106 11.31 11.94 5.56
CA SER A 106 9.99 11.89 4.93
C SER A 106 8.94 12.53 5.84
N ASP A 107 8.25 13.53 5.32
CA ASP A 107 7.27 14.33 6.08
C ASP A 107 5.86 13.73 6.04
N SER A 108 5.59 12.90 5.04
CA SER A 108 4.27 12.32 4.79
C SER A 108 4.42 10.86 4.37
N ILE A 109 3.65 9.96 4.98
CA ILE A 109 3.73 8.52 4.71
C ILE A 109 2.30 7.98 4.58
N VAL A 110 2.02 7.33 3.46
CA VAL A 110 0.74 6.67 3.22
C VAL A 110 0.95 5.21 2.80
N PHE A 111 0.19 4.32 3.44
CA PHE A 111 0.11 2.91 3.12
C PHE A 111 -1.24 2.62 2.47
N PHE A 112 -1.21 2.07 1.29
CA PHE A 112 -2.36 1.48 0.62
C PHE A 112 -2.25 -0.04 0.68
N ILE A 113 -3.30 -0.68 1.16
CA ILE A 113 -3.39 -2.14 1.30
C ILE A 113 -4.57 -2.58 0.44
N LEU A 114 -4.29 -3.34 -0.62
CA LEU A 114 -5.29 -3.87 -1.55
C LEU A 114 -5.36 -5.38 -1.41
N SER A 115 -6.55 -5.92 -1.09
CA SER A 115 -6.77 -7.37 -0.98
C SER A 115 -8.21 -7.74 -1.37
N ASP A 116 -8.38 -8.88 -2.03
CA ASP A 116 -9.68 -9.48 -2.37
C ASP A 116 -9.99 -10.75 -1.56
N GLY A 117 -9.23 -10.97 -0.49
CA GLY A 117 -9.35 -12.17 0.34
C GLY A 117 -9.12 -11.95 1.82
N TYR A 118 -9.68 -12.85 2.64
CA TYR A 118 -9.41 -12.88 4.06
C TYR A 118 -8.01 -13.41 4.35
N GLU A 119 -7.39 -12.88 5.41
CA GLU A 119 -6.18 -13.44 6.02
C GLU A 119 -6.33 -14.93 6.29
N ASN A 120 -5.41 -15.75 5.79
CA ASN A 120 -5.48 -17.21 5.97
C ASN A 120 -4.12 -17.93 6.04
N SER A 121 -2.99 -17.22 5.97
CA SER A 121 -1.67 -17.88 5.90
C SER A 121 -0.52 -17.17 6.61
N SER A 122 -0.76 -16.06 7.28
CA SER A 122 0.28 -15.35 8.05
C SER A 122 0.81 -16.20 9.22
N GLN A 123 2.12 -16.16 9.44
CA GLN A 123 2.83 -16.90 10.47
C GLN A 123 3.64 -16.01 11.41
N LEU A 124 3.99 -14.80 10.99
CA LEU A 124 4.89 -13.91 11.72
C LEU A 124 4.15 -12.92 12.61
N TYR A 125 2.97 -12.47 12.18
CA TYR A 125 2.19 -11.44 12.85
C TYR A 125 0.74 -11.87 13.09
N THR A 126 0.20 -11.40 14.22
CA THR A 126 -1.22 -11.52 14.58
C THR A 126 -1.94 -10.18 14.34
N TYR A 127 -3.27 -10.21 14.24
CA TYR A 127 -4.10 -8.99 14.17
C TYR A 127 -3.77 -8.00 15.29
N THR A 128 -3.60 -8.49 16.52
CA THR A 128 -3.26 -7.65 17.67
C THR A 128 -1.94 -6.90 17.48
N GLN A 129 -0.92 -7.58 16.99
CA GLN A 129 0.39 -6.99 16.74
C GLN A 129 0.33 -5.95 15.62
N VAL A 130 -0.29 -6.29 14.47
CA VAL A 130 -0.43 -5.36 13.34
C VAL A 130 -1.25 -4.13 13.74
N ARG A 131 -2.37 -4.32 14.46
CA ARG A 131 -3.17 -3.22 15.01
C ARG A 131 -2.37 -2.29 15.91
N GLN A 132 -1.54 -2.84 16.77
CA GLN A 132 -0.66 -2.02 17.63
C GLN A 132 0.34 -1.22 16.80
N MET A 133 0.96 -1.85 15.79
CA MET A 133 1.91 -1.19 14.90
C MET A 133 1.24 -0.05 14.13
N ILE A 134 0.09 -0.29 13.50
CA ILE A 134 -0.70 0.73 12.80
C ILE A 134 -1.06 1.87 13.75
N THR A 135 -1.57 1.56 14.95
CA THR A 135 -1.96 2.57 15.94
C THR A 135 -0.77 3.45 16.36
N GLN A 136 0.41 2.85 16.55
CA GLN A 136 1.63 3.60 16.89
C GLN A 136 2.06 4.54 15.75
N GLN A 137 2.01 4.08 14.50
CA GLN A 137 2.43 4.92 13.38
C GLN A 137 1.40 6.01 13.04
N ARG A 138 0.11 5.75 13.22
CA ARG A 138 -0.94 6.77 13.10
C ARG A 138 -0.73 7.95 14.04
N LYS A 139 -0.20 7.72 15.27
CA LYS A 139 0.20 8.80 16.20
C LYS A 139 1.34 9.67 15.65
N LYS A 140 2.09 9.17 14.67
CA LYS A 140 3.14 9.91 13.94
C LYS A 140 2.65 10.45 12.60
N ASN A 141 1.34 10.57 12.42
CA ASN A 141 0.65 11.03 11.21
C ASN A 141 0.81 10.14 9.96
N TRP A 142 1.23 8.87 10.11
CA TRP A 142 1.15 7.94 8.99
C TRP A 142 -0.30 7.64 8.66
N LYS A 143 -0.60 7.54 7.39
CA LYS A 143 -1.93 7.19 6.89
C LYS A 143 -1.95 5.74 6.43
N PHE A 144 -3.05 5.06 6.75
CA PHE A 144 -3.29 3.69 6.32
C PHE A 144 -4.65 3.65 5.66
N VAL A 145 -4.69 3.17 4.44
CA VAL A 145 -5.90 3.00 3.62
C VAL A 145 -6.04 1.52 3.31
N PHE A 146 -7.21 0.97 3.55
CA PHE A 146 -7.53 -0.41 3.24
C PHE A 146 -8.60 -0.47 2.16
N MET A 147 -8.30 -1.16 1.08
CA MET A 147 -9.17 -1.36 -0.06
C MET A 147 -9.43 -2.86 -0.21
N GLY A 148 -10.67 -3.26 -0.07
CA GLY A 148 -11.07 -4.66 -0.06
C GLY A 148 -12.22 -4.98 -1.00
N ALA A 149 -12.20 -6.21 -1.53
CA ALA A 149 -13.31 -6.80 -2.27
C ALA A 149 -13.65 -8.17 -1.68
N ASP A 150 -14.92 -8.59 -1.76
CA ASP A 150 -15.41 -9.89 -1.27
C ASP A 150 -15.08 -10.21 0.20
N ILE A 151 -14.82 -9.18 1.03
CA ILE A 151 -14.52 -9.30 2.45
C ILE A 151 -15.31 -8.29 3.26
N ASP A 152 -15.57 -8.59 4.52
CA ASP A 152 -16.14 -7.61 5.46
C ASP A 152 -15.08 -6.55 5.79
N ILE A 153 -15.04 -5.49 4.98
CA ILE A 153 -14.05 -4.42 5.07
C ILE A 153 -14.16 -3.66 6.40
N MET A 154 -15.35 -3.60 6.99
CA MET A 154 -15.55 -2.95 8.27
C MET A 154 -14.90 -3.75 9.38
N LYS A 155 -15.14 -5.06 9.42
CA LYS A 155 -14.56 -5.98 10.38
C LYS A 155 -13.03 -6.06 10.24
N VAL A 156 -12.53 -6.34 9.05
CA VAL A 156 -11.07 -6.45 8.82
C VAL A 156 -10.37 -5.12 9.12
N GLY A 157 -10.95 -4.00 8.72
CA GLY A 157 -10.43 -2.68 9.03
C GLY A 157 -10.40 -2.38 10.54
N ASP A 158 -11.41 -2.81 11.30
CA ASP A 158 -11.42 -2.71 12.77
C ASP A 158 -10.32 -3.57 13.39
N GLU A 159 -10.17 -4.81 12.93
CA GLU A 159 -9.15 -5.73 13.40
C GLU A 159 -7.73 -5.21 13.13
N LEU A 160 -7.52 -4.55 11.99
CA LEU A 160 -6.25 -3.88 11.64
C LEU A 160 -6.07 -2.52 12.34
N GLY A 161 -7.11 -1.92 12.90
CA GLY A 161 -7.05 -0.59 13.53
C GLY A 161 -6.95 0.56 12.54
N ILE A 162 -7.43 0.37 11.31
CA ILE A 162 -7.54 1.40 10.28
C ILE A 162 -8.81 2.22 10.53
N ALA A 163 -8.73 3.54 10.38
CA ALA A 163 -9.87 4.43 10.58
C ALA A 163 -10.98 4.16 9.55
N GLN A 164 -12.23 4.28 9.95
CA GLN A 164 -13.38 3.95 9.11
C GLN A 164 -13.40 4.74 7.80
N GLU A 165 -13.05 6.01 7.86
CA GLU A 165 -12.95 6.91 6.69
C GLU A 165 -11.87 6.51 5.67
N ASN A 166 -10.97 5.60 6.03
CA ASN A 166 -9.89 5.10 5.19
C ASN A 166 -10.09 3.64 4.77
N ARG A 167 -11.33 3.16 4.80
CA ARG A 167 -11.71 1.82 4.35
C ARG A 167 -12.61 1.96 3.13
N PHE A 168 -12.22 1.31 2.07
CA PHE A 168 -12.91 1.39 0.77
C PHE A 168 -13.24 -0.01 0.28
N GLU A 169 -14.51 -0.25 0.02
CA GLU A 169 -14.94 -1.44 -0.67
C GLU A 169 -14.89 -1.17 -2.18
N PHE A 170 -14.34 -2.11 -2.93
CA PHE A 170 -14.41 -2.06 -4.38
C PHE A 170 -15.10 -3.31 -4.93
N GLU A 171 -15.76 -3.13 -6.06
CA GLU A 171 -16.37 -4.24 -6.77
C GLU A 171 -15.27 -5.13 -7.36
N LYS A 172 -15.40 -6.46 -7.20
CA LYS A 172 -14.48 -7.43 -7.79
C LYS A 172 -14.71 -7.55 -9.31
N SER A 173 -14.28 -6.51 -10.00
CA SER A 173 -14.41 -6.34 -11.46
C SER A 173 -13.23 -5.51 -11.97
N SER A 174 -12.97 -5.56 -13.28
CA SER A 174 -11.96 -4.70 -13.91
C SER A 174 -12.16 -3.22 -13.58
N SER A 175 -13.42 -2.75 -13.63
CA SER A 175 -13.74 -1.36 -13.29
C SER A 175 -13.47 -1.04 -11.81
N GLY A 176 -13.79 -1.96 -10.89
CA GLY A 176 -13.51 -1.77 -9.46
C GLY A 176 -12.02 -1.69 -9.15
N ILE A 177 -11.20 -2.55 -9.76
CA ILE A 177 -9.74 -2.49 -9.64
C ILE A 177 -9.21 -1.15 -10.18
N HIS A 178 -9.65 -0.74 -11.37
CA HIS A 178 -9.21 0.56 -11.93
C HIS A 178 -9.60 1.73 -11.04
N MET A 179 -10.83 1.77 -10.53
CA MET A 179 -11.28 2.82 -9.59
C MET A 179 -10.43 2.84 -8.32
N SER A 180 -10.07 1.69 -7.76
CA SER A 180 -9.20 1.63 -6.57
C SER A 180 -7.85 2.30 -6.82
N PHE A 181 -7.23 2.11 -7.98
CA PHE A 181 -5.98 2.77 -8.35
C PHE A 181 -6.16 4.27 -8.64
N GLU A 182 -7.30 4.69 -9.18
CA GLU A 182 -7.63 6.12 -9.32
C GLU A 182 -7.75 6.78 -7.93
N ASP A 183 -8.45 6.15 -7.00
CA ASP A 183 -8.58 6.62 -5.61
C ASP A 183 -7.19 6.69 -4.93
N MET A 184 -6.35 5.66 -5.08
CA MET A 184 -4.97 5.69 -4.58
C MET A 184 -4.18 6.85 -5.17
N ASN A 185 -4.36 7.13 -6.47
CA ASN A 185 -3.69 8.23 -7.14
C ASN A 185 -4.13 9.59 -6.58
N GLU A 186 -5.44 9.82 -6.42
CA GLU A 186 -5.97 11.06 -5.84
C GLU A 186 -5.48 11.25 -4.41
N MET A 187 -5.58 10.22 -3.57
CA MET A 187 -5.11 10.24 -2.19
C MET A 187 -3.60 10.49 -2.10
N SER A 188 -2.80 9.89 -3.00
CA SER A 188 -1.36 10.14 -3.07
C SER A 188 -1.05 11.59 -3.43
N THR A 189 -1.78 12.16 -4.39
CA THR A 189 -1.66 13.58 -4.78
C THR A 189 -2.02 14.50 -3.62
N ASN A 190 -3.11 14.23 -2.91
CA ASN A 190 -3.52 14.97 -1.72
C ASN A 190 -2.45 14.88 -0.62
N MET A 191 -1.91 13.69 -0.39
CA MET A 191 -0.85 13.44 0.59
C MET A 191 0.41 14.26 0.28
N ARG A 192 0.79 14.37 -0.99
CA ARG A 192 1.93 15.19 -1.44
C ARG A 192 1.69 16.69 -1.22
N LYS A 193 0.47 17.17 -1.47
CA LYS A 193 0.11 18.58 -1.35
C LYS A 193 -0.09 19.01 0.11
N SER A 194 -0.89 18.25 0.86
CA SER A 194 -1.37 18.65 2.19
C SER A 194 -0.82 17.82 3.35
N GLY A 195 -0.26 16.64 3.09
CA GLY A 195 0.09 15.64 4.12
C GLY A 195 -1.13 14.88 4.64
N ASN A 196 -2.25 14.92 3.91
CA ASN A 196 -3.46 14.18 4.24
C ASN A 196 -4.01 13.49 2.98
N VAL A 197 -4.76 12.39 3.14
CA VAL A 197 -5.34 11.62 2.02
C VAL A 197 -6.63 12.23 1.48
N ARG A 198 -7.22 13.18 2.21
CA ARG A 198 -8.45 13.92 1.85
C ARG A 198 -8.29 15.41 2.12
#